data_49e43c7a3965373ee381d57c3d164bfc
#
_entry.id   49e43c7a3965373ee381d57c3d164bfc
#
_cell.length_a   1.000
_cell.length_b   1.000
_cell.length_c   1.000
_cell.angle_alpha   90.00
_cell.angle_beta   90.00
_cell.angle_gamma   90.00
#
_symmetry.space_group_name_H-M   'P 1'
#
loop_
_entity.id
_entity.type
_entity.pdbx_description
1 polymer ?
#
loop_
_entity_poly.entity_id
_entity_poly.type
_entity_poly.pdbx_seq_one_letter_code
_entity_poly.pdbx_strand_id
1 'polypeptide(L)'
;MRVSAGSGDAPELNPSFRHLVSEARHLGTHVIVRHNLTVMFDPGQSDLADFFRRHEVEVVSSLPYFLEQQTDAQRGHGVFHKSIEALLRLNAVGYGVDGSSFVLNLVYNPVGAFLPPPQASIEADFKRELLARYGVSFNHLYTIANMPIKRFLDYLRRSGNEERYIGEGYESENSNKSADSGFS
;
A
#
# COMPACT_ATOMS: atom_id res chain seq x y z
N MET A 1 13.92 -1.46 14.91
CA MET A 1 12.55 -1.31 15.46
C MET A 1 11.65 -0.85 14.33
N ARG A 2 10.58 -1.55 14.03
CA ARG A 2 9.61 -1.10 13.02
C ARG A 2 8.47 -0.42 13.75
N VAL A 3 8.24 0.86 13.51
CA VAL A 3 7.03 1.53 13.98
C VAL A 3 5.95 1.32 12.92
N SER A 4 5.09 0.35 13.13
CA SER A 4 3.89 0.14 12.32
C SER A 4 2.73 0.84 13.02
N ALA A 5 2.29 1.96 12.49
CA ALA A 5 1.05 2.57 12.94
C ALA A 5 -0.15 1.79 12.40
N GLY A 6 -1.04 1.40 13.30
CA GLY A 6 -2.13 0.47 13.05
C GLY A 6 -3.19 0.96 12.05
N SER A 7 -3.94 -0.03 11.57
CA SER A 7 -5.06 0.12 10.65
C SER A 7 -6.23 0.89 11.30
N GLY A 8 -6.64 1.97 10.68
CA GLY A 8 -7.88 2.69 10.99
C GLY A 8 -7.75 4.19 10.92
N ASP A 9 -6.78 4.77 11.59
CA ASP A 9 -6.53 6.19 11.60
C ASP A 9 -5.19 6.49 10.91
N ALA A 10 -5.14 7.59 10.15
CA ALA A 10 -3.91 8.05 9.55
C ALA A 10 -2.93 8.45 10.69
N PRO A 11 -1.76 7.79 10.80
CA PRO A 11 -0.83 8.07 11.89
C PRO A 11 -0.36 9.52 11.88
N GLU A 12 -0.36 10.14 10.73
CA GLU A 12 0.07 11.51 10.49
C GLU A 12 -0.80 12.56 11.19
N LEU A 13 -2.05 12.21 11.51
CA LEU A 13 -2.98 13.07 12.24
C LEU A 13 -2.73 13.06 13.75
N ASN A 14 -1.91 12.14 14.25
CA ASN A 14 -1.51 12.14 15.65
C ASN A 14 -0.53 13.30 15.92
N PRO A 15 -0.79 14.20 16.90
CA PRO A 15 0.09 15.33 17.22
C PRO A 15 1.54 14.93 17.52
N SER A 16 1.76 13.74 18.07
CA SER A 16 3.09 13.21 18.39
C SER A 16 3.79 12.54 17.22
N PHE A 17 3.12 12.35 16.08
CA PHE A 17 3.66 11.59 14.94
C PHE A 17 4.99 12.14 14.46
N ARG A 18 5.06 13.44 14.18
CA ARG A 18 6.27 14.08 13.65
C ARG A 18 7.44 14.01 14.65
N HIS A 19 7.15 14.18 15.94
CA HIS A 19 8.15 14.03 17.00
C HIS A 19 8.68 12.60 17.05
N LEU A 20 7.79 11.59 17.06
CA LEU A 20 8.17 10.18 17.10
C LEU A 20 9.03 9.76 15.90
N VAL A 21 8.68 10.20 14.70
CA VAL A 21 9.47 9.94 13.49
C VAL A 21 10.85 10.56 13.59
N SER A 22 10.94 11.85 14.01
CA SER A 22 12.19 12.56 14.15
C SER A 22 13.11 11.89 15.16
N GLU A 23 12.59 11.54 16.35
CA GLU A 23 13.36 10.84 17.39
C GLU A 23 13.82 9.45 16.97
N ALA A 24 12.93 8.66 16.33
CA ALA A 24 13.30 7.34 15.83
C ALA A 24 14.43 7.43 14.79
N ARG A 25 14.38 8.40 13.88
CA ARG A 25 15.45 8.62 12.90
C ARG A 25 16.74 9.13 13.54
N HIS A 26 16.66 10.00 14.54
CA HIS A 26 17.81 10.47 15.31
C HIS A 26 18.54 9.31 16.00
N LEU A 27 17.81 8.31 16.48
CA LEU A 27 18.35 7.07 17.04
C LEU A 27 18.84 6.05 15.98
N GLY A 28 18.89 6.41 14.71
CA GLY A 28 19.33 5.53 13.61
C GLY A 28 18.33 4.44 13.23
N THR A 29 17.07 4.54 13.71
CA THR A 29 16.05 3.54 13.41
C THR A 29 15.48 3.74 12.00
N HIS A 30 15.34 2.64 11.24
CA HIS A 30 14.59 2.66 9.99
C HIS A 30 13.10 2.82 10.26
N VAL A 31 12.49 3.84 9.69
CA VAL A 31 11.09 4.18 9.90
C VAL A 31 10.29 3.86 8.64
N ILE A 32 9.24 3.06 8.80
CA ILE A 32 8.25 2.76 7.76
C ILE A 32 6.92 3.33 8.20
N VAL A 33 6.30 4.14 7.34
CA VAL A 33 4.97 4.71 7.60
C VAL A 33 3.95 4.13 6.63
N ARG A 34 2.85 3.60 7.18
CA ARG A 34 1.67 3.29 6.39
C ARG A 34 0.86 4.57 6.20
N HIS A 35 1.10 5.19 5.06
CA HIS A 35 0.55 6.50 4.73
C HIS A 35 -0.83 6.39 4.08
N ASN A 36 -1.77 7.21 4.59
CA ASN A 36 -3.03 7.45 3.91
C ASN A 36 -2.86 8.64 2.96
N LEU A 37 -2.83 8.37 1.67
CA LEU A 37 -2.56 9.35 0.62
C LEU A 37 -3.41 10.64 0.72
N THR A 38 -4.68 10.50 1.13
CA THR A 38 -5.61 11.65 1.21
C THR A 38 -5.26 12.64 2.32
N VAL A 39 -4.52 12.22 3.34
CA VAL A 39 -4.12 13.08 4.46
C VAL A 39 -3.24 14.25 4.03
N MET A 40 -2.50 14.12 2.92
CA MET A 40 -1.70 15.24 2.38
C MET A 40 -2.53 16.48 2.02
N PHE A 41 -3.85 16.34 1.92
CA PHE A 41 -4.78 17.44 1.62
C PHE A 41 -5.48 17.99 2.86
N ASP A 42 -5.21 17.42 4.03
CA ASP A 42 -5.76 17.92 5.28
C ASP A 42 -5.02 19.19 5.75
N PRO A 43 -5.68 20.08 6.50
CA PRO A 43 -5.05 21.28 7.03
C PRO A 43 -3.79 20.95 7.84
N GLY A 44 -2.69 21.64 7.52
CA GLY A 44 -1.40 21.45 8.20
C GLY A 44 -0.59 20.24 7.75
N GLN A 45 -1.00 19.52 6.68
CA GLN A 45 -0.29 18.35 6.17
C GLN A 45 0.35 18.57 4.77
N SER A 46 0.31 19.77 4.24
CA SER A 46 0.80 20.08 2.89
C SER A 46 2.32 19.86 2.71
N ASP A 47 3.10 19.88 3.77
CA ASP A 47 4.55 19.66 3.81
C ASP A 47 4.94 18.20 4.09
N LEU A 48 3.97 17.28 4.13
CA LEU A 48 4.19 15.91 4.58
C LEU A 48 5.18 15.14 3.70
N ALA A 49 5.14 15.35 2.38
CA ALA A 49 6.10 14.74 1.45
C ALA A 49 7.55 15.20 1.73
N ASP A 50 7.75 16.49 1.98
CA ASP A 50 9.05 17.05 2.37
C ASP A 50 9.50 16.58 3.75
N PHE A 51 8.55 16.43 4.69
CA PHE A 51 8.82 15.87 6.00
C PHE A 51 9.33 14.41 5.89
N PHE A 52 8.64 13.56 5.12
CA PHE A 52 9.08 12.18 4.88
C PHE A 52 10.47 12.13 4.25
N ARG A 53 10.73 12.96 3.23
CA ARG A 53 12.03 13.05 2.59
C ARG A 53 13.13 13.45 3.56
N ARG A 54 12.94 14.50 4.36
CA ARG A 54 13.94 14.97 5.33
C ARG A 54 14.33 13.93 6.37
N HIS A 55 13.37 13.07 6.74
CA HIS A 55 13.57 12.01 7.70
C HIS A 55 13.82 10.64 7.05
N GLU A 56 14.01 10.58 5.72
CA GLU A 56 14.25 9.34 4.98
C GLU A 56 13.30 8.21 5.38
N VAL A 57 12.02 8.53 5.48
CA VAL A 57 10.96 7.59 5.86
C VAL A 57 10.64 6.69 4.66
N GLU A 58 10.57 5.39 4.84
CA GLU A 58 9.97 4.50 3.84
C GLU A 58 8.45 4.65 3.87
N VAL A 59 7.85 4.96 2.71
CA VAL A 59 6.41 5.17 2.59
C VAL A 59 5.74 3.94 1.99
N VAL A 60 4.72 3.44 2.70
CA VAL A 60 3.87 2.34 2.24
C VAL A 60 2.43 2.85 2.17
N SER A 61 1.85 2.94 0.98
CA SER A 61 0.52 3.51 0.78
C SER A 61 -0.45 2.53 0.15
N SER A 62 -1.70 2.56 0.59
CA SER A 62 -2.74 1.70 0.02
C SER A 62 -3.39 2.37 -1.18
N LEU A 63 -3.30 1.72 -2.34
CA LEU A 63 -4.05 2.06 -3.54
C LEU A 63 -4.89 0.86 -3.95
N PRO A 64 -6.23 0.92 -3.83
CA PRO A 64 -7.10 -0.23 -4.11
C PRO A 64 -6.97 -0.77 -5.52
N TYR A 65 -6.87 0.12 -6.52
CA TYR A 65 -6.62 -0.25 -7.91
C TYR A 65 -6.07 0.94 -8.70
N PHE A 66 -5.57 0.70 -9.91
CA PHE A 66 -5.08 1.74 -10.81
C PHE A 66 -6.18 2.38 -11.69
N LEU A 67 -7.44 2.03 -11.49
CA LEU A 67 -8.61 2.62 -12.15
C LEU A 67 -9.52 3.32 -11.15
N GLU A 68 -10.03 4.50 -11.54
CA GLU A 68 -10.88 5.34 -10.72
C GLU A 68 -12.12 4.61 -10.20
N GLN A 69 -12.87 3.96 -11.09
CA GLN A 69 -14.14 3.30 -10.71
C GLN A 69 -13.97 2.28 -9.59
N GLN A 70 -12.90 1.50 -9.63
CA GLN A 70 -12.66 0.46 -8.63
C GLN A 70 -12.16 1.02 -7.31
N THR A 71 -11.33 2.06 -7.36
CA THR A 71 -10.85 2.73 -6.15
C THR A 71 -11.97 3.52 -5.49
N ASP A 72 -12.73 4.29 -6.25
CA ASP A 72 -13.82 5.11 -5.72
C ASP A 72 -14.99 4.25 -5.20
N ALA A 73 -15.24 3.10 -5.81
CA ALA A 73 -16.21 2.13 -5.29
C ALA A 73 -15.83 1.59 -3.89
N GLN A 74 -14.53 1.50 -3.58
CA GLN A 74 -14.06 1.06 -2.28
C GLN A 74 -13.91 2.16 -1.25
N ARG A 75 -13.49 3.34 -1.68
CA ARG A 75 -12.99 4.41 -0.80
C ARG A 75 -13.84 5.66 -0.80
N GLY A 76 -14.78 5.78 -1.73
CA GLY A 76 -15.61 6.96 -1.92
C GLY A 76 -15.19 7.80 -3.11
N HIS A 77 -16.13 8.62 -3.58
CA HIS A 77 -15.96 9.44 -4.77
C HIS A 77 -14.80 10.45 -4.64
N GLY A 78 -13.96 10.53 -5.67
CA GLY A 78 -12.84 11.47 -5.75
C GLY A 78 -11.60 11.07 -4.94
N VAL A 79 -11.63 9.94 -4.22
CA VAL A 79 -10.46 9.45 -3.48
C VAL A 79 -9.35 9.01 -4.43
N PHE A 80 -9.71 8.48 -5.60
CA PHE A 80 -8.72 8.09 -6.60
C PHE A 80 -7.87 9.27 -7.06
N HIS A 81 -8.49 10.36 -7.49
CA HIS A 81 -7.77 11.55 -7.96
C HIS A 81 -6.85 12.14 -6.88
N LYS A 82 -7.33 12.25 -5.65
CA LYS A 82 -6.51 12.68 -4.51
C LYS A 82 -5.34 11.72 -4.29
N SER A 83 -5.55 10.42 -4.41
CA SER A 83 -4.49 9.42 -4.25
C SER A 83 -3.42 9.57 -5.33
N ILE A 84 -3.80 9.75 -6.60
CA ILE A 84 -2.86 9.98 -7.69
C ILE A 84 -2.08 11.28 -7.48
N GLU A 85 -2.74 12.37 -7.10
CA GLU A 85 -2.07 13.64 -6.80
C GLU A 85 -1.06 13.51 -5.65
N ALA A 86 -1.43 12.80 -4.57
CA ALA A 86 -0.51 12.54 -3.46
C ALA A 86 0.72 11.71 -3.89
N LEU A 87 0.53 10.69 -4.74
CA LEU A 87 1.62 9.91 -5.30
C LEU A 87 2.55 10.77 -6.17
N LEU A 88 2.00 11.67 -6.98
CA LEU A 88 2.78 12.61 -7.77
C LEU A 88 3.58 13.59 -6.90
N ARG A 89 3.01 14.05 -5.77
CA ARG A 89 3.75 14.88 -4.79
C ARG A 89 4.91 14.11 -4.17
N LEU A 90 4.72 12.82 -3.85
CA LEU A 90 5.81 11.96 -3.37
C LEU A 90 6.88 11.74 -4.45
N ASN A 91 6.49 11.47 -5.70
CA ASN A 91 7.43 11.34 -6.80
C ASN A 91 8.23 12.65 -7.02
N ALA A 92 7.58 13.81 -6.91
CA ALA A 92 8.24 15.11 -7.08
C ALA A 92 9.39 15.36 -6.10
N VAL A 93 9.31 14.76 -4.89
CA VAL A 93 10.40 14.81 -3.90
C VAL A 93 11.32 13.57 -3.94
N GLY A 94 11.18 12.72 -4.96
CA GLY A 94 12.08 11.61 -5.25
C GLY A 94 11.63 10.23 -4.80
N TYR A 95 10.47 10.08 -4.16
CA TYR A 95 9.95 8.78 -3.76
C TYR A 95 9.54 7.93 -4.95
N GLY A 96 9.92 6.64 -4.95
CA GLY A 96 9.52 5.68 -5.98
C GLY A 96 10.13 5.93 -7.37
N VAL A 97 11.08 6.86 -7.48
CA VAL A 97 11.74 7.23 -8.73
C VAL A 97 13.02 6.40 -8.90
N ASP A 98 13.28 5.94 -10.11
CA ASP A 98 14.48 5.16 -10.41
C ASP A 98 15.76 5.94 -10.07
N GLY A 99 16.69 5.26 -9.40
CA GLY A 99 17.96 5.86 -8.96
C GLY A 99 17.85 6.67 -7.66
N SER A 100 16.65 6.83 -7.09
CA SER A 100 16.46 7.46 -5.79
C SER A 100 16.53 6.43 -4.66
N SER A 101 17.01 6.86 -3.48
CA SER A 101 16.99 6.04 -2.26
C SER A 101 15.66 6.12 -1.48
N PHE A 102 14.74 7.00 -1.90
CA PHE A 102 13.46 7.20 -1.21
C PHE A 102 12.42 6.18 -1.68
N VAL A 103 12.09 5.24 -0.79
CA VAL A 103 11.24 4.09 -1.10
C VAL A 103 9.77 4.43 -0.95
N LEU A 104 9.01 4.21 -2.04
CA LEU A 104 7.56 4.24 -2.08
C LEU A 104 7.04 2.87 -2.49
N ASN A 105 6.34 2.22 -1.60
CA ASN A 105 5.68 0.95 -1.87
C ASN A 105 4.17 1.12 -1.86
N LEU A 106 3.48 0.39 -2.72
CA LEU A 106 2.03 0.35 -2.74
C LEU A 106 1.49 -0.94 -2.14
N VAL A 107 0.28 -0.86 -1.60
CA VAL A 107 -0.47 -2.01 -1.11
C VAL A 107 -1.76 -2.14 -1.89
N TYR A 108 -1.92 -3.27 -2.55
CA TYR A 108 -3.14 -3.70 -3.22
C TYR A 108 -3.92 -4.67 -2.32
N ASN A 109 -5.18 -4.37 -2.08
CA ASN A 109 -6.10 -5.26 -1.38
C ASN A 109 -7.31 -5.51 -2.27
N PRO A 110 -7.41 -6.68 -2.93
CA PRO A 110 -8.56 -7.01 -3.77
C PRO A 110 -9.84 -7.09 -2.94
N VAL A 111 -10.93 -6.57 -3.50
CA VAL A 111 -12.27 -6.69 -2.90
C VAL A 111 -12.93 -7.97 -3.38
N GLY A 112 -13.58 -8.67 -2.46
CA GLY A 112 -14.40 -9.83 -2.76
C GLY A 112 -13.72 -11.17 -2.47
N ALA A 113 -14.40 -12.23 -2.92
CA ALA A 113 -13.99 -13.63 -2.70
C ALA A 113 -13.05 -14.12 -3.81
N PHE A 114 -12.07 -13.31 -4.17
CA PHE A 114 -11.07 -13.65 -5.18
C PHE A 114 -9.68 -13.53 -4.58
N LEU A 115 -8.83 -14.50 -4.87
CA LEU A 115 -7.41 -14.35 -4.64
C LEU A 115 -6.80 -13.42 -5.69
N PRO A 116 -5.82 -12.60 -5.30
CA PRO A 116 -5.11 -11.76 -6.26
C PRO A 116 -4.38 -12.63 -7.29
N PRO A 117 -4.16 -12.10 -8.50
CA PRO A 117 -3.23 -12.71 -9.46
C PRO A 117 -1.82 -12.88 -8.85
N PRO A 118 -0.93 -13.68 -9.49
CA PRO A 118 0.46 -13.77 -9.05
C PRO A 118 1.08 -12.38 -8.84
N GLN A 119 1.78 -12.20 -7.73
CA GLN A 119 2.37 -10.93 -7.29
C GLN A 119 3.11 -10.18 -8.40
N ALA A 120 3.98 -10.88 -9.13
CA ALA A 120 4.77 -10.27 -10.20
C ALA A 120 3.92 -9.73 -11.36
N SER A 121 2.82 -10.42 -11.70
CA SER A 121 1.92 -10.00 -12.77
C SER A 121 1.16 -8.73 -12.39
N ILE A 122 0.56 -8.71 -11.21
CA ILE A 122 -0.22 -7.54 -10.77
C ILE A 122 0.68 -6.33 -10.51
N GLU A 123 1.91 -6.52 -10.03
CA GLU A 123 2.88 -5.42 -9.86
C GLU A 123 3.27 -4.84 -11.22
N ALA A 124 3.53 -5.67 -12.23
CA ALA A 124 3.86 -5.22 -13.57
C ALA A 124 2.72 -4.40 -14.20
N ASP A 125 1.47 -4.85 -14.01
CA ASP A 125 0.29 -4.12 -14.48
C ASP A 125 0.14 -2.76 -13.79
N PHE A 126 0.28 -2.71 -12.46
CA PHE A 126 0.23 -1.45 -11.70
C PHE A 126 1.33 -0.48 -12.16
N LYS A 127 2.57 -0.94 -12.32
CA LYS A 127 3.68 -0.11 -12.80
C LYS A 127 3.40 0.46 -14.19
N ARG A 128 2.98 -0.39 -15.12
CA ARG A 128 2.68 0.01 -16.50
C ARG A 128 1.54 1.03 -16.55
N GLU A 129 0.41 0.73 -15.91
CA GLU A 129 -0.80 1.55 -15.98
C GLU A 129 -0.65 2.88 -15.24
N LEU A 130 -0.06 2.88 -14.04
CA LEU A 130 0.15 4.11 -13.27
C LEU A 130 1.16 5.03 -13.95
N LEU A 131 2.24 4.49 -14.52
CA LEU A 131 3.21 5.29 -15.25
C LEU A 131 2.62 5.84 -16.55
N ALA A 132 1.98 4.99 -17.37
CA ALA A 132 1.48 5.40 -18.68
C ALA A 132 0.32 6.40 -18.59
N ARG A 133 -0.59 6.24 -17.63
CA ARG A 133 -1.79 7.10 -17.51
C ARG A 133 -1.57 8.34 -16.68
N TYR A 134 -0.76 8.24 -15.63
CA TYR A 134 -0.69 9.28 -14.60
C TYR A 134 0.74 9.78 -14.34
N GLY A 135 1.77 9.16 -14.92
CA GLY A 135 3.16 9.51 -14.67
C GLY A 135 3.65 9.14 -13.27
N VAL A 136 2.94 8.24 -12.58
CA VAL A 136 3.27 7.79 -11.21
C VAL A 136 4.20 6.59 -11.26
N SER A 137 5.29 6.66 -10.48
CA SER A 137 6.23 5.55 -10.26
C SER A 137 6.26 5.12 -8.79
N PHE A 138 6.62 3.86 -8.55
CA PHE A 138 6.77 3.28 -7.22
C PHE A 138 7.72 2.07 -7.25
N ASN A 139 8.24 1.65 -6.10
CA ASN A 139 9.24 0.57 -6.03
C ASN A 139 8.57 -0.82 -6.09
N HIS A 140 7.74 -1.16 -5.12
CA HIS A 140 7.10 -2.48 -5.02
C HIS A 140 5.62 -2.38 -4.74
N LEU A 141 4.87 -3.39 -5.22
CA LEU A 141 3.47 -3.61 -4.87
C LEU A 141 3.38 -4.77 -3.89
N TYR A 142 2.76 -4.56 -2.75
CA TYR A 142 2.40 -5.64 -1.83
C TYR A 142 0.93 -6.00 -2.02
N THR A 143 0.65 -7.27 -2.18
CA THR A 143 -0.72 -7.76 -2.25
C THR A 143 -1.12 -8.32 -0.89
N ILE A 144 -2.23 -7.84 -0.35
CA ILE A 144 -2.79 -8.34 0.90
C ILE A 144 -4.06 -9.11 0.58
N ALA A 145 -4.02 -10.43 0.77
CA ALA A 145 -5.23 -11.24 0.74
C ALA A 145 -6.01 -11.08 2.05
N ASN A 146 -7.33 -11.04 1.96
CA ASN A 146 -8.18 -11.00 3.13
C ASN A 146 -8.18 -12.37 3.81
N MET A 147 -7.86 -12.42 5.11
CA MET A 147 -8.01 -13.66 5.86
C MET A 147 -9.50 -13.99 6.03
N PRO A 148 -9.91 -15.28 5.86
CA PRO A 148 -11.30 -15.71 6.00
C PRO A 148 -11.71 -15.79 7.48
N ILE A 149 -11.80 -14.63 8.16
CA ILE A 149 -12.19 -14.51 9.56
C ILE A 149 -13.35 -13.52 9.73
N LYS A 150 -14.15 -13.71 10.79
CA LYS A 150 -15.24 -12.81 11.18
C LYS A 150 -16.16 -12.43 9.99
N ARG A 151 -16.37 -11.15 9.76
CA ARG A 151 -17.27 -10.62 8.72
C ARG A 151 -16.95 -11.11 7.31
N PHE A 152 -15.68 -11.29 6.99
CA PHE A 152 -15.29 -11.79 5.68
C PHE A 152 -15.61 -13.28 5.53
N LEU A 153 -15.39 -14.07 6.56
CA LEU A 153 -15.82 -15.47 6.59
C LEU A 153 -17.36 -15.61 6.46
N ASP A 154 -18.11 -14.77 7.15
CA ASP A 154 -19.57 -14.75 7.04
C ASP A 154 -20.05 -14.34 5.63
N TYR A 155 -19.31 -13.44 4.97
CA TYR A 155 -19.56 -13.07 3.57
C TYR A 155 -19.27 -14.25 2.63
N LEU A 156 -18.13 -14.93 2.79
CA LEU A 156 -17.77 -16.09 1.99
C LEU A 156 -18.81 -17.23 2.10
N ARG A 157 -19.28 -17.50 3.31
CA ARG A 157 -20.34 -18.50 3.58
C ARG A 157 -21.64 -18.13 2.89
N ARG A 158 -22.09 -16.89 3.05
CA ARG A 158 -23.35 -16.41 2.43
C ARG A 158 -23.29 -16.39 0.91
N SER A 159 -22.13 -16.15 0.33
CA SER A 159 -21.90 -16.14 -1.12
C SER A 159 -21.56 -17.49 -1.72
N GLY A 160 -21.42 -18.56 -0.89
CA GLY A 160 -21.04 -19.91 -1.33
C GLY A 160 -19.60 -20.03 -1.85
N ASN A 161 -18.73 -19.11 -1.48
CA ASN A 161 -17.35 -19.04 -1.98
C ASN A 161 -16.30 -19.53 -0.96
N GLU A 162 -16.70 -20.03 0.21
CA GLU A 162 -15.79 -20.39 1.31
C GLU A 162 -14.78 -21.46 0.87
N GLU A 163 -15.26 -22.60 0.36
CA GLU A 163 -14.40 -23.72 -0.02
C GLU A 163 -13.42 -23.34 -1.15
N ARG A 164 -13.92 -22.61 -2.15
CA ARG A 164 -13.08 -22.15 -3.26
C ARG A 164 -11.99 -21.20 -2.78
N TYR A 165 -12.34 -20.22 -1.97
CA TYR A 165 -11.39 -19.20 -1.48
C TYR A 165 -10.30 -19.83 -0.59
N ILE A 166 -10.68 -20.76 0.29
CA ILE A 166 -9.73 -21.46 1.16
C ILE A 166 -8.85 -22.41 0.35
N GLY A 167 -9.42 -23.15 -0.62
CA GLY A 167 -8.68 -24.07 -1.48
C GLY A 167 -7.62 -23.37 -2.33
N GLU A 168 -8.01 -22.29 -3.02
CA GLU A 168 -7.09 -21.47 -3.82
C GLU A 168 -6.00 -20.83 -2.96
N GLY A 169 -6.31 -20.45 -1.71
CA GLY A 169 -5.35 -19.89 -0.75
C GLY A 169 -4.25 -20.87 -0.37
N TYR A 170 -4.59 -22.12 -0.15
CA TYR A 170 -3.64 -23.20 0.14
C TYR A 170 -2.71 -23.50 -1.04
N GLU A 171 -3.22 -23.47 -2.27
CA GLU A 171 -2.43 -23.70 -3.46
C GLU A 171 -1.44 -22.56 -3.73
N SER A 172 -1.82 -21.33 -3.49
CA SER A 172 -0.95 -20.16 -3.67
C SER A 172 0.20 -20.11 -2.64
N GLU A 173 -0.04 -20.51 -1.38
CA GLU A 173 1.03 -20.60 -0.37
C GLU A 173 2.03 -21.71 -0.66
N ASN A 174 1.57 -22.85 -1.19
CA ASN A 174 2.44 -23.96 -1.55
C ASN A 174 3.29 -23.66 -2.79
N SER A 175 2.76 -22.91 -3.75
CA SER A 175 3.50 -22.46 -4.93
C SER A 175 4.64 -21.48 -4.58
N ASN A 176 4.43 -20.61 -3.58
CA ASN A 176 5.46 -19.69 -3.11
C ASN A 176 6.57 -20.39 -2.29
N LYS A 177 6.23 -21.44 -1.54
CA LYS A 177 7.25 -22.22 -0.78
C LYS A 177 8.15 -23.06 -1.70
N SER A 178 7.67 -23.50 -2.84
CA SER A 178 8.48 -24.26 -3.81
C SER A 178 9.43 -23.38 -4.62
N ALA A 179 9.16 -22.09 -4.77
CA ALA A 179 10.06 -21.15 -5.43
C ALA A 179 11.25 -20.71 -4.55
N ASP A 180 11.09 -20.75 -3.22
CA ASP A 180 12.13 -20.34 -2.27
C ASP A 180 13.11 -21.45 -1.87
N SER A 181 12.83 -22.71 -2.27
CA SER A 181 13.69 -23.89 -1.98
C SER A 181 14.76 -24.20 -3.05
N GLY A 182 14.95 -23.32 -4.03
CA GLY A 182 15.84 -23.49 -5.18
C GLY A 182 17.23 -22.85 -5.08
N PHE A 183 17.66 -22.40 -3.90
CA PHE A 183 19.05 -21.94 -3.69
C PHE A 183 19.74 -22.80 -2.62
N SER A 184 20.44 -23.80 -3.11
CA SER A 184 21.54 -24.48 -2.39
C SER A 184 22.80 -24.34 -3.21
#